data_a3cd0c68cfd254167d730204ff760788
#
_entry.id   a3cd0c68cfd254167d730204ff760788
#
_cell.length_a   1.000
_cell.length_b   1.000
_cell.length_c   1.000
_cell.angle_alpha   90.00
_cell.angle_beta   90.00
_cell.angle_gamma   90.00
#
_symmetry.space_group_name_H-M   'P 1'
#
loop_
_entity.id
_entity.type
_entity.pdbx_description
1 polymer ?
#
loop_
_entity_poly.entity_id
_entity_poly.type
_entity_poly.pdbx_seq_one_letter_code
_entity_poly.pdbx_strand_id
1 'polypeptide(L)'
;MLTFGQSMRSHARVIPAGWARSAANLFAMITRIDHLGIAVRSLDQAVPYYENALGLRCEHREEVPSQKVRTAFFTVGETHLELLEPTSPESPVAKFIEKNGEGIHHVAFASDNIDQQLRHASDAGVRLINEVPFEGAAGKLVAFLHPKSTFGVLTEFCAPKAN
;
A
#
# COMPACT_ATOMS: atom_id res chain seq x y z
N MET A 1 35.32 30.16 36.00
CA MET A 1 34.74 28.86 36.26
C MET A 1 33.23 29.02 36.22
N LEU A 2 32.64 28.86 35.05
CA LEU A 2 31.20 29.09 34.78
C LEU A 2 30.59 27.77 34.37
N THR A 3 29.73 27.22 35.21
CA THR A 3 28.98 25.99 34.99
C THR A 3 27.66 26.34 34.32
N PHE A 4 27.49 25.95 33.05
CA PHE A 4 26.21 26.00 32.35
C PHE A 4 25.47 24.69 32.61
N GLY A 5 24.44 24.76 33.46
CA GLY A 5 23.43 23.71 33.61
C GLY A 5 22.28 24.01 32.66
N GLN A 6 22.20 23.31 31.51
CA GLN A 6 21.00 23.33 30.67
C GLN A 6 20.08 22.20 31.10
N SER A 7 18.98 22.57 31.72
CA SER A 7 17.82 21.70 31.98
C SER A 7 17.14 21.40 30.66
N MET A 8 17.25 20.17 30.14
CA MET A 8 16.40 19.64 29.06
C MET A 8 15.00 19.44 29.61
N ARG A 9 14.10 20.38 29.32
CA ARG A 9 12.67 20.17 29.51
C ARG A 9 12.17 19.22 28.37
N SER A 10 11.88 17.99 28.74
CA SER A 10 11.19 17.04 27.85
C SER A 10 9.78 17.58 27.57
N HIS A 11 9.53 18.02 26.35
CA HIS A 11 8.19 18.34 25.90
C HIS A 11 7.47 17.02 25.59
N ALA A 12 6.89 16.40 26.59
CA ALA A 12 5.91 15.36 26.37
C ALA A 12 4.73 16.01 25.63
N ARG A 13 4.53 15.66 24.36
CA ARG A 13 3.34 16.05 23.62
C ARG A 13 2.15 15.38 24.29
N VAL A 14 1.33 16.16 24.97
CA VAL A 14 0.03 15.74 25.50
C VAL A 14 -0.84 15.42 24.29
N ILE A 15 -1.15 14.14 24.08
CA ILE A 15 -2.12 13.70 23.09
C ILE A 15 -3.49 14.18 23.60
N PRO A 16 -4.28 14.94 22.79
CA PRO A 16 -5.58 15.42 23.22
C PRO A 16 -6.51 14.24 23.63
N ALA A 17 -7.19 14.39 24.75
CA ALA A 17 -8.09 13.34 25.29
C ALA A 17 -9.23 12.91 24.34
N GLY A 18 -9.48 13.62 23.25
CA GLY A 18 -10.45 13.26 22.20
C GLY A 18 -10.00 12.13 21.28
N TRP A 19 -8.76 11.64 21.38
CA TRP A 19 -8.24 10.46 20.66
C TRP A 19 -8.32 9.18 21.51
N ALA A 20 -8.95 9.24 22.69
CA ALA A 20 -9.32 8.04 23.42
C ALA A 20 -10.25 7.21 22.50
N ARG A 21 -9.79 6.03 22.10
CA ARG A 21 -10.51 5.08 21.26
C ARG A 21 -11.90 4.88 21.86
N SER A 22 -12.93 5.39 21.14
CA SER A 22 -14.32 5.01 21.40
C SER A 22 -14.41 3.49 21.37
N ALA A 23 -15.23 2.89 22.22
CA ALA A 23 -15.50 1.44 22.22
C ALA A 23 -16.06 0.93 20.87
N ALA A 24 -16.39 1.83 19.93
CA ALA A 24 -16.72 1.54 18.54
C ALA A 24 -15.49 1.10 17.70
N ASN A 25 -14.27 1.23 18.19
CA ASN A 25 -13.03 0.81 17.49
C ASN A 25 -12.64 -0.65 17.80
N LEU A 26 -13.63 -1.50 18.08
CA LEU A 26 -13.49 -2.97 18.08
C LEU A 26 -13.26 -3.55 16.67
N PHE A 27 -13.16 -2.71 15.65
CA PHE A 27 -13.02 -3.09 14.24
C PHE A 27 -11.77 -2.46 13.61
N ALA A 28 -10.60 -2.63 14.21
CA ALA A 28 -9.36 -2.37 13.48
C ALA A 28 -9.17 -3.53 12.48
N MET A 29 -9.86 -3.45 11.35
CA MET A 29 -9.74 -4.44 10.26
C MET A 29 -8.47 -4.29 9.45
N ILE A 30 -7.80 -3.13 9.53
CA ILE A 30 -6.47 -2.91 8.97
C ILE A 30 -5.45 -3.40 9.99
N THR A 31 -4.62 -4.36 9.58
CA THR A 31 -3.65 -5.01 10.45
C THR A 31 -2.22 -4.50 10.25
N ARG A 32 -1.86 -4.19 9.00
CA ARG A 32 -0.53 -3.69 8.61
C ARG A 32 -0.56 -3.05 7.22
N ILE A 33 0.55 -2.41 6.85
CA ILE A 33 0.84 -2.18 5.44
C ILE A 33 1.22 -3.54 4.85
N ASP A 34 0.48 -4.00 3.85
CA ASP A 34 0.77 -5.26 3.17
C ASP A 34 1.92 -5.09 2.17
N HIS A 35 1.76 -4.11 1.28
CA HIS A 35 2.79 -3.80 0.30
C HIS A 35 2.76 -2.34 -0.18
N LEU A 36 3.87 -1.96 -0.80
CA LEU A 36 3.99 -0.74 -1.60
C LEU A 36 4.10 -1.16 -3.06
N GLY A 37 3.12 -0.75 -3.88
CA GLY A 37 3.18 -0.93 -5.33
C GLY A 37 4.05 0.16 -5.96
N ILE A 38 5.06 -0.24 -6.71
CA ILE A 38 6.03 0.65 -7.36
C ILE A 38 5.97 0.42 -8.86
N ALA A 39 5.52 1.42 -9.60
CA ALA A 39 5.44 1.39 -11.06
C ALA A 39 6.84 1.54 -11.68
N VAL A 40 7.22 0.59 -12.52
CA VAL A 40 8.49 0.59 -13.26
C VAL A 40 8.25 0.30 -14.74
N ARG A 41 9.13 0.82 -15.61
CA ARG A 41 9.04 0.59 -17.06
C ARG A 41 9.48 -0.82 -17.44
N SER A 42 10.40 -1.42 -16.66
CA SER A 42 10.96 -2.74 -16.93
C SER A 42 11.39 -3.40 -15.62
N LEU A 43 10.84 -4.59 -15.34
CA LEU A 43 11.30 -5.44 -14.25
C LEU A 43 12.73 -5.90 -14.44
N ASP A 44 13.16 -6.17 -15.67
CA ASP A 44 14.52 -6.63 -15.95
C ASP A 44 15.59 -5.56 -15.67
N GLN A 45 15.20 -4.27 -15.71
CA GLN A 45 16.08 -3.17 -15.31
C GLN A 45 15.97 -2.86 -13.82
N ALA A 46 14.76 -2.93 -13.25
CA ALA A 46 14.52 -2.53 -11.86
C ALA A 46 14.97 -3.60 -10.86
N VAL A 47 14.65 -4.88 -11.09
CA VAL A 47 14.97 -5.97 -10.14
C VAL A 47 16.44 -6.02 -9.75
N PRO A 48 17.43 -5.89 -10.68
CA PRO A 48 18.84 -5.88 -10.31
C PRO A 48 19.23 -4.78 -9.32
N TYR A 49 18.55 -3.62 -9.33
CA TYR A 49 18.79 -2.58 -8.34
C TYR A 49 18.38 -3.05 -6.93
N TYR A 50 17.20 -3.65 -6.79
CA TYR A 50 16.73 -4.16 -5.49
C TYR A 50 17.58 -5.31 -4.97
N GLU A 51 18.06 -6.19 -5.85
CA GLU A 51 18.90 -7.32 -5.49
C GLU A 51 20.34 -6.89 -5.19
N ASN A 52 20.97 -6.14 -6.07
CA ASN A 52 22.40 -5.87 -5.98
C ASN A 52 22.74 -4.66 -5.09
N ALA A 53 21.90 -3.62 -5.09
CA ALA A 53 22.15 -2.41 -4.32
C ALA A 53 21.52 -2.46 -2.92
N LEU A 54 20.32 -3.07 -2.78
CA LEU A 54 19.61 -3.16 -1.51
C LEU A 54 19.78 -4.51 -0.82
N GLY A 55 20.36 -5.53 -1.50
CA GLY A 55 20.55 -6.87 -0.96
C GLY A 55 19.24 -7.64 -0.73
N LEU A 56 18.15 -7.21 -1.37
CA LEU A 56 16.87 -7.89 -1.28
C LEU A 56 16.83 -9.08 -2.25
N ARG A 57 15.97 -10.04 -1.97
CA ARG A 57 15.77 -11.20 -2.85
C ARG A 57 14.42 -11.09 -3.54
N CYS A 58 14.38 -11.19 -4.87
CA CYS A 58 13.14 -11.36 -5.61
C CYS A 58 12.58 -12.76 -5.31
N GLU A 59 11.45 -12.83 -4.62
CA GLU A 59 10.86 -14.08 -4.16
C GLU A 59 9.91 -14.69 -5.19
N HIS A 60 9.20 -13.82 -5.90
CA HIS A 60 8.16 -14.24 -6.82
C HIS A 60 8.02 -13.25 -7.96
N ARG A 61 7.73 -13.77 -9.17
CA ARG A 61 7.31 -12.97 -10.33
C ARG A 61 6.09 -13.63 -10.93
N GLU A 62 5.13 -12.83 -11.33
CA GLU A 62 3.94 -13.32 -12.02
C GLU A 62 3.40 -12.30 -13.01
N GLU A 63 2.54 -12.74 -13.89
CA GLU A 63 1.71 -11.87 -14.73
C GLU A 63 0.28 -11.89 -14.21
N VAL A 64 -0.32 -10.70 -14.09
CA VAL A 64 -1.71 -10.49 -13.71
C VAL A 64 -2.47 -9.93 -14.91
N PRO A 65 -2.98 -10.80 -15.81
CA PRO A 65 -3.57 -10.36 -17.08
C PRO A 65 -4.79 -9.45 -16.90
N SER A 66 -5.58 -9.66 -15.84
CA SER A 66 -6.74 -8.83 -15.50
C SER A 66 -6.39 -7.37 -15.23
N GLN A 67 -5.17 -7.12 -14.73
CA GLN A 67 -4.64 -5.78 -14.46
C GLN A 67 -3.64 -5.30 -15.53
N LYS A 68 -3.31 -6.18 -16.49
CA LYS A 68 -2.32 -5.91 -17.56
C LYS A 68 -0.97 -5.50 -17.01
N VAL A 69 -0.45 -6.27 -16.03
CA VAL A 69 0.85 -6.04 -15.40
C VAL A 69 1.63 -7.32 -15.22
N ARG A 70 2.95 -7.23 -15.24
CA ARG A 70 3.88 -8.20 -14.63
C ARG A 70 4.36 -7.64 -13.32
N THR A 71 4.52 -8.50 -12.32
CA THR A 71 4.92 -8.12 -10.97
C THR A 71 6.17 -8.86 -10.50
N ALA A 72 6.92 -8.24 -9.60
CA ALA A 72 8.03 -8.85 -8.86
C ALA A 72 7.96 -8.44 -7.40
N PHE A 73 8.06 -9.41 -6.49
CA PHE A 73 7.88 -9.22 -5.05
C PHE A 73 9.19 -9.37 -4.28
N PHE A 74 9.36 -8.48 -3.31
CA PHE A 74 10.46 -8.50 -2.34
C PHE A 74 9.90 -8.34 -0.93
N THR A 75 10.33 -9.15 0.01
CA THR A 75 9.94 -9.03 1.42
C THR A 75 10.87 -8.10 2.17
N VAL A 76 10.30 -7.17 2.93
CA VAL A 76 11.00 -6.25 3.83
C VAL A 76 10.27 -6.25 5.19
N GLY A 77 10.71 -7.09 6.11
CA GLY A 77 10.02 -7.32 7.38
C GLY A 77 8.64 -7.93 7.15
N GLU A 78 7.58 -7.27 7.62
CA GLU A 78 6.20 -7.71 7.41
C GLU A 78 5.53 -7.07 6.17
N THR A 79 6.25 -6.23 5.45
CA THR A 79 5.77 -5.51 4.26
C THR A 79 6.46 -6.02 3.01
N HIS A 80 5.78 -5.97 1.88
CA HIS A 80 6.38 -6.30 0.59
C HIS A 80 6.58 -5.04 -0.27
N LEU A 81 7.58 -5.08 -1.14
CA LEU A 81 7.65 -4.20 -2.29
C LEU A 81 7.17 -4.99 -3.50
N GLU A 82 6.20 -4.44 -4.21
CA GLU A 82 5.66 -5.00 -5.43
C GLU A 82 6.03 -4.09 -6.60
N LEU A 83 6.96 -4.52 -7.45
CA LEU A 83 7.28 -3.82 -8.68
C LEU A 83 6.25 -4.17 -9.73
N LEU A 84 5.73 -3.15 -10.43
CA LEU A 84 4.65 -3.26 -11.40
C LEU A 84 5.13 -2.80 -12.77
N GLU A 85 5.28 -3.72 -13.72
CA GLU A 85 5.57 -3.41 -15.11
C GLU A 85 4.30 -3.57 -15.95
N PRO A 86 3.86 -2.55 -16.72
CA PRO A 86 2.69 -2.67 -17.57
C PRO A 86 2.96 -3.58 -18.76
N THR A 87 2.00 -4.46 -19.10
CA THR A 87 2.09 -5.35 -20.28
C THR A 87 1.39 -4.76 -21.52
N SER A 88 0.68 -3.64 -21.35
CA SER A 88 0.05 -2.93 -22.48
C SER A 88 -0.13 -1.44 -22.17
N PRO A 89 -0.28 -0.58 -23.20
CA PRO A 89 -0.55 0.87 -23.02
C PRO A 89 -1.86 1.15 -22.26
N GLU A 90 -2.84 0.24 -22.30
CA GLU A 90 -4.12 0.40 -21.62
C GLU A 90 -4.04 0.08 -20.13
N SER A 91 -2.92 -0.47 -19.65
CA SER A 91 -2.70 -0.72 -18.22
C SER A 91 -2.84 0.57 -17.41
N PRO A 92 -3.52 0.53 -16.24
CA PRO A 92 -3.52 1.65 -15.31
C PRO A 92 -2.10 2.09 -14.91
N VAL A 93 -1.17 1.12 -14.80
CA VAL A 93 0.24 1.38 -14.47
C VAL A 93 0.94 2.10 -15.62
N ALA A 94 0.67 1.75 -16.90
CA ALA A 94 1.21 2.48 -18.04
C ALA A 94 0.78 3.94 -18.03
N LYS A 95 -0.51 4.22 -17.80
CA LYS A 95 -1.07 5.57 -17.71
C LYS A 95 -0.48 6.35 -16.52
N PHE A 96 -0.22 5.66 -15.41
CA PHE A 96 0.44 6.28 -14.28
C PHE A 96 1.87 6.71 -14.63
N ILE A 97 2.65 5.81 -15.26
CA ILE A 97 4.04 6.10 -15.67
C ILE A 97 4.10 7.23 -16.70
N GLU A 98 3.16 7.26 -17.66
CA GLU A 98 3.08 8.33 -18.65
C GLU A 98 2.89 9.70 -18.01
N LYS A 99 2.04 9.77 -16.98
CA LYS A 99 1.69 11.03 -16.31
C LYS A 99 2.69 11.45 -15.24
N ASN A 100 3.20 10.50 -14.45
CA ASN A 100 3.93 10.78 -13.21
C ASN A 100 5.40 10.30 -13.26
N GLY A 101 5.79 9.52 -14.27
CA GLY A 101 7.04 8.77 -14.25
C GLY A 101 6.96 7.49 -13.43
N GLU A 102 8.11 6.85 -13.25
CA GLU A 102 8.26 5.69 -12.36
C GLU A 102 8.22 6.11 -10.90
N GLY A 103 7.68 5.29 -10.02
CA GLY A 103 7.59 5.60 -8.60
C GLY A 103 6.47 4.88 -7.88
N ILE A 104 6.19 5.29 -6.64
CA ILE A 104 5.13 4.68 -5.81
C ILE A 104 3.77 4.89 -6.50
N HIS A 105 3.12 3.77 -6.84
CA HIS A 105 1.82 3.73 -7.49
C HIS A 105 0.68 3.67 -6.47
N HIS A 106 0.79 2.79 -5.45
CA HIS A 106 -0.21 2.62 -4.41
C HIS A 106 0.38 2.14 -3.09
N VAL A 107 -0.42 2.28 -2.05
CA VAL A 107 -0.18 1.67 -0.74
C VAL A 107 -1.30 0.69 -0.45
N ALA A 108 -0.94 -0.56 -0.17
CA ALA A 108 -1.89 -1.61 0.15
C ALA A 108 -1.91 -1.89 1.66
N PHE A 109 -3.11 -2.02 2.20
CA PHE A 109 -3.35 -2.35 3.59
C PHE A 109 -3.99 -3.73 3.72
N ALA A 110 -3.38 -4.59 4.52
CA ALA A 110 -3.96 -5.88 4.86
C ALA A 110 -5.19 -5.70 5.74
N SER A 111 -6.28 -6.37 5.37
CA SER A 111 -7.54 -6.37 6.08
C SER A 111 -7.97 -7.78 6.46
N ASP A 112 -8.47 -7.96 7.69
CA ASP A 112 -9.05 -9.23 8.13
C ASP A 112 -10.42 -9.48 7.49
N ASN A 113 -11.11 -8.41 7.06
CA ASN A 113 -12.41 -8.49 6.37
C ASN A 113 -12.56 -7.34 5.37
N ILE A 114 -12.18 -7.62 4.12
CA ILE A 114 -12.15 -6.61 3.06
C ILE A 114 -13.54 -6.05 2.74
N ASP A 115 -14.59 -6.87 2.76
CA ASP A 115 -15.96 -6.41 2.49
C ASP A 115 -16.48 -5.45 3.55
N GLN A 116 -16.20 -5.76 4.82
CA GLN A 116 -16.57 -4.87 5.93
C GLN A 116 -15.75 -3.59 5.90
N GLN A 117 -14.46 -3.67 5.53
CA GLN A 117 -13.59 -2.51 5.39
C GLN A 117 -14.06 -1.57 4.27
N LEU A 118 -14.50 -2.13 3.13
CA LEU A 118 -15.06 -1.34 2.04
C LEU A 118 -16.36 -0.64 2.46
N ARG A 119 -17.27 -1.35 3.14
CA ARG A 119 -18.50 -0.73 3.69
C ARG A 119 -18.16 0.42 4.64
N HIS A 120 -17.23 0.19 5.58
CA HIS A 120 -16.80 1.21 6.52
C HIS A 120 -16.20 2.45 5.82
N ALA A 121 -15.36 2.24 4.80
CA ALA A 121 -14.81 3.35 4.01
C ALA A 121 -15.91 4.11 3.26
N SER A 122 -16.86 3.40 2.65
CA SER A 122 -18.02 4.00 1.97
C SER A 122 -18.90 4.81 2.92
N ASP A 123 -19.21 4.28 4.10
CA ASP A 123 -20.01 4.96 5.14
C ASP A 123 -19.30 6.22 5.65
N ALA A 124 -17.96 6.23 5.63
CA ALA A 124 -17.14 7.40 5.93
C ALA A 124 -17.04 8.41 4.77
N GLY A 125 -17.74 8.19 3.66
CA GLY A 125 -17.75 9.07 2.48
C GLY A 125 -16.54 8.92 1.56
N VAL A 126 -15.75 7.86 1.71
CA VAL A 126 -14.62 7.58 0.81
C VAL A 126 -15.14 6.99 -0.51
N ARG A 127 -14.72 7.58 -1.63
CA ARG A 127 -15.07 7.09 -2.95
C ARG A 127 -14.29 5.80 -3.25
N LEU A 128 -15.01 4.71 -3.46
CA LEU A 128 -14.46 3.44 -3.91
C LEU A 128 -14.23 3.47 -5.43
N ILE A 129 -13.14 2.83 -5.90
CA ILE A 129 -12.96 2.45 -7.32
C ILE A 129 -13.63 1.10 -7.55
N ASN A 130 -13.46 0.19 -6.58
CA ASN A 130 -14.08 -1.13 -6.62
C ASN A 130 -15.01 -1.29 -5.42
N GLU A 131 -16.30 -1.49 -5.69
CA GLU A 131 -17.32 -1.76 -4.65
C GLU A 131 -17.28 -3.23 -4.20
N VAL A 132 -16.78 -4.11 -5.05
CA VAL A 132 -16.63 -5.55 -4.80
C VAL A 132 -15.16 -5.90 -5.00
N PRO A 133 -14.56 -6.65 -4.05
CA PRO A 133 -13.19 -7.13 -4.21
C PRO A 133 -13.05 -8.06 -5.41
N PHE A 134 -11.88 -8.05 -6.03
CA PHE A 134 -11.54 -8.92 -7.14
C PHE A 134 -10.17 -9.57 -6.91
N GLU A 135 -9.84 -10.59 -7.71
CA GLU A 135 -8.57 -11.31 -7.57
C GLU A 135 -7.40 -10.49 -8.14
N GLY A 136 -6.44 -10.18 -7.27
CA GLY A 136 -5.20 -9.49 -7.57
C GLY A 136 -4.00 -10.44 -7.62
N ALA A 137 -2.81 -9.87 -7.48
CA ALA A 137 -1.56 -10.62 -7.42
C ALA A 137 -1.49 -11.53 -6.17
N ALA A 138 -0.64 -12.56 -6.24
CA ALA A 138 -0.41 -13.54 -5.17
C ALA A 138 -1.71 -14.20 -4.65
N GLY A 139 -2.76 -14.30 -5.49
CA GLY A 139 -4.04 -14.91 -5.13
C GLY A 139 -4.82 -14.18 -4.04
N LYS A 140 -4.53 -12.91 -3.79
CA LYS A 140 -5.25 -12.08 -2.82
C LYS A 140 -6.51 -11.48 -3.43
N LEU A 141 -7.51 -11.20 -2.57
CA LEU A 141 -8.61 -10.31 -2.91
C LEU A 141 -8.19 -8.87 -2.69
N VAL A 142 -8.46 -8.00 -3.66
CA VAL A 142 -8.06 -6.60 -3.64
C VAL A 142 -9.21 -5.68 -4.02
N ALA A 143 -9.18 -4.44 -3.50
CA ALA A 143 -10.09 -3.37 -3.91
C ALA A 143 -9.43 -2.01 -3.69
N PHE A 144 -9.66 -1.08 -4.63
CA PHE A 144 -9.02 0.23 -4.63
C PHE A 144 -9.99 1.35 -4.24
N LEU A 145 -9.42 2.34 -3.54
CA LEU A 145 -10.07 3.59 -3.16
C LEU A 145 -9.52 4.73 -4.01
N HIS A 146 -10.42 5.65 -4.38
CA HIS A 146 -10.06 6.71 -5.30
C HIS A 146 -9.16 7.78 -4.67
N PRO A 147 -8.01 8.16 -5.28
CA PRO A 147 -7.03 9.10 -4.72
C PRO A 147 -7.62 10.45 -4.30
N LYS A 148 -8.71 10.92 -4.94
CA LYS A 148 -9.38 12.18 -4.55
C LYS A 148 -9.98 12.14 -3.14
N SER A 149 -10.29 10.95 -2.61
CA SER A 149 -10.84 10.77 -1.26
C SER A 149 -9.78 10.33 -0.25
N THR A 150 -8.56 10.04 -0.71
CA THR A 150 -7.45 9.50 0.10
C THR A 150 -6.21 10.39 0.02
N PHE A 151 -6.43 11.71 -0.10
CA PHE A 151 -5.38 12.74 -0.10
C PHE A 151 -4.29 12.54 -1.17
N GLY A 152 -4.70 12.04 -2.35
CA GLY A 152 -3.80 11.85 -3.49
C GLY A 152 -3.09 10.50 -3.55
N VAL A 153 -3.26 9.64 -2.56
CA VAL A 153 -2.65 8.30 -2.51
C VAL A 153 -3.65 7.27 -3.05
N LEU A 154 -3.31 6.54 -4.11
CA LEU A 154 -4.08 5.36 -4.49
C LEU A 154 -3.95 4.33 -3.36
N THR A 155 -5.05 4.03 -2.71
CA THR A 155 -5.10 3.12 -1.56
C THR A 155 -5.74 1.81 -1.97
N GLU A 156 -5.11 0.72 -1.58
CA GLU A 156 -5.63 -0.63 -1.79
C GLU A 156 -5.98 -1.27 -0.44
N PHE A 157 -7.09 -1.99 -0.38
CA PHE A 157 -7.32 -3.00 0.64
C PHE A 157 -7.06 -4.37 0.04
N CYS A 158 -6.39 -5.24 0.80
CA CYS A 158 -6.14 -6.61 0.38
C CYS A 158 -6.39 -7.59 1.54
N ALA A 159 -6.85 -8.80 1.18
CA ALA A 159 -7.09 -9.89 2.09
C ALA A 159 -6.72 -11.23 1.44
N PRO A 160 -6.36 -12.26 2.21
CA PRO A 160 -6.27 -13.61 1.68
C PRO A 160 -7.61 -14.02 1.07
N LYS A 161 -7.58 -14.75 -0.06
CA LYS A 161 -8.78 -15.39 -0.58
C LYS A 161 -9.19 -16.50 0.39
N ALA A 162 -10.43 -16.49 0.85
CA ALA A 162 -10.96 -17.58 1.67
C ALA A 162 -10.95 -18.87 0.84
N ASN A 163 -10.41 -19.93 1.44
CA ASN A 163 -10.43 -21.28 0.84
C ASN A 163 -11.85 -21.87 0.85
#